data_75d50f78b05cf33bf0c09093c26e5f6d
#
_entry.id   75d50f78b05cf33bf0c09093c26e5f6d
#
_cell.length_a   1.000
_cell.length_b   1.000
_cell.length_c   1.000
_cell.angle_alpha   90.00
_cell.angle_beta   90.00
_cell.angle_gamma   90.00
#
_symmetry.space_group_name_H-M   'P 1'
#
loop_
_entity.id
_entity.type
_entity.pdbx_description
1 polymer ?
#
loop_
_entity_poly.entity_id
_entity_poly.type
_entity_poly.pdbx_seq_one_letter_code
_entity_poly.pdbx_strand_id
1 'polypeptide(L)'
;MSSEASNVATLREAYRQWHETRGGSVDHFMNIVDQNISFGSLPRGEGPMQFAAQYDNREVLRGYFNGLLEQWSMNFYEVKHFIAQGDMVVMQGFCSWTNKATGKTVDTPKVDIWRFRDGKAVEFYELFDTAAAFAAATPDK
;
A
#
# COMPACT_ATOMS: atom_id res chain seq x y z
N MET A 1 4.52 25.92 -5.19
CA MET A 1 3.63 24.87 -4.68
C MET A 1 4.04 24.56 -3.25
N SER A 2 3.07 24.45 -2.33
CA SER A 2 3.39 24.10 -0.94
C SER A 2 3.91 22.67 -0.85
N SER A 3 4.60 22.33 0.26
CA SER A 3 5.04 20.96 0.52
C SER A 3 3.87 19.99 0.54
N GLU A 4 2.74 20.42 1.13
CA GLU A 4 1.52 19.61 1.13
C GLU A 4 1.05 19.29 -0.29
N ALA A 5 0.96 20.30 -1.14
CA ALA A 5 0.52 20.12 -2.52
C ALA A 5 1.51 19.27 -3.32
N SER A 6 2.81 19.45 -3.11
CA SER A 6 3.85 18.65 -3.77
C SER A 6 3.76 17.19 -3.36
N ASN A 7 3.58 16.93 -2.06
CA ASN A 7 3.49 15.55 -1.54
C ASN A 7 2.22 14.86 -2.06
N VAL A 8 1.10 15.58 -2.11
CA VAL A 8 -0.14 15.05 -2.71
C VAL A 8 0.07 14.72 -4.18
N ALA A 9 0.71 15.62 -4.93
CA ALA A 9 0.96 15.40 -6.37
C ALA A 9 1.83 14.16 -6.59
N THR A 10 2.85 13.96 -5.75
CA THR A 10 3.70 12.76 -5.81
C THR A 10 2.88 11.49 -5.61
N LEU A 11 2.02 11.47 -4.60
CA LEU A 11 1.19 10.30 -4.33
C LEU A 11 0.10 10.11 -5.37
N ARG A 12 -0.50 11.18 -5.87
CA ARG A 12 -1.53 11.09 -6.90
C ARG A 12 -1.01 10.34 -8.13
N GLU A 13 0.20 10.68 -8.58
CA GLU A 13 0.83 9.99 -9.71
C GLU A 13 1.19 8.55 -9.37
N ALA A 14 1.70 8.29 -8.16
CA ALA A 14 2.06 6.94 -7.74
C ALA A 14 0.83 6.01 -7.71
N TYR A 15 -0.28 6.48 -7.14
CA TYR A 15 -1.52 5.68 -7.09
C TYR A 15 -2.17 5.53 -8.46
N ARG A 16 -2.08 6.55 -9.32
CA ARG A 16 -2.57 6.44 -10.70
C ARG A 16 -1.89 5.29 -11.43
N GLN A 17 -0.57 5.23 -11.36
CA GLN A 17 0.20 4.15 -11.98
C GLN A 17 -0.11 2.80 -11.32
N TRP A 18 -0.25 2.78 -9.99
CA TRP A 18 -0.56 1.56 -9.25
C TRP A 18 -1.86 0.92 -9.73
N HIS A 19 -2.90 1.73 -9.90
CA HIS A 19 -4.18 1.25 -10.43
C HIS A 19 -4.06 0.85 -11.90
N GLU A 20 -3.50 1.71 -12.75
CA GLU A 20 -3.43 1.46 -14.19
C GLU A 20 -2.63 0.22 -14.54
N THR A 21 -1.56 -0.05 -13.80
CA THR A 21 -0.70 -1.22 -14.04
C THR A 21 -1.14 -2.45 -13.25
N ARG A 22 -2.19 -2.34 -12.45
CA ARG A 22 -2.67 -3.41 -11.56
C ARG A 22 -1.53 -3.96 -10.69
N GLY A 23 -0.79 -3.05 -10.06
CA GLY A 23 0.32 -3.39 -9.18
C GLY A 23 1.66 -3.53 -9.87
N GLY A 24 1.76 -3.24 -11.17
CA GLY A 24 3.01 -3.37 -11.92
C GLY A 24 4.00 -2.23 -11.72
N SER A 25 3.60 -1.15 -11.04
CA SER A 25 4.43 0.06 -10.89
C SER A 25 5.25 0.08 -9.60
N VAL A 26 5.73 -1.09 -9.14
CA VAL A 26 6.53 -1.19 -7.91
C VAL A 26 7.73 -0.24 -7.94
N ASP A 27 8.45 -0.17 -9.06
CA ASP A 27 9.64 0.68 -9.17
C ASP A 27 9.32 2.15 -8.99
N HIS A 28 8.14 2.60 -9.40
CA HIS A 28 7.72 3.98 -9.16
C HIS A 28 7.59 4.25 -7.65
N PHE A 29 6.93 3.36 -6.91
CA PHE A 29 6.85 3.49 -5.44
C PHE A 29 8.25 3.45 -4.82
N MET A 30 9.12 2.57 -5.27
CA MET A 30 10.48 2.48 -4.73
C MET A 30 11.25 3.79 -4.93
N ASN A 31 10.94 4.54 -6.00
CA ASN A 31 11.61 5.80 -6.30
C ASN A 31 11.14 6.96 -5.42
N ILE A 32 9.96 6.87 -4.80
CA ILE A 32 9.46 7.96 -3.95
C ILE A 32 9.74 7.74 -2.46
N VAL A 33 10.24 6.56 -2.08
CA VAL A 33 10.53 6.28 -0.66
C VAL A 33 11.98 6.59 -0.32
N ASP A 34 12.19 7.06 0.91
CA ASP A 34 13.51 7.32 1.46
C ASP A 34 14.23 6.01 1.79
N GLN A 35 15.57 6.07 1.82
CA GLN A 35 16.40 4.91 2.21
C GLN A 35 15.99 4.36 3.58
N ASN A 36 15.60 5.23 4.50
CA ASN A 36 15.27 4.88 5.88
C ASN A 36 13.77 4.86 6.13
N ILE A 37 12.99 4.45 5.13
CA ILE A 37 11.53 4.34 5.25
C ILE A 37 11.14 3.42 6.40
N SER A 38 10.12 3.82 7.18
CA SER A 38 9.41 2.95 8.11
C SER A 38 8.07 2.62 7.48
N PHE A 39 7.88 1.36 7.11
CA PHE A 39 6.72 0.91 6.34
C PHE A 39 6.00 -0.19 7.12
N GLY A 40 4.79 0.10 7.58
CA GLY A 40 4.02 -0.82 8.41
C GLY A 40 2.63 -1.09 7.87
N SER A 41 2.04 -2.16 8.40
CA SER A 41 0.70 -2.61 8.01
C SER A 41 -0.04 -3.12 9.24
N LEU A 42 -1.35 -2.90 9.28
CA LEU A 42 -2.18 -3.32 10.41
C LEU A 42 -2.06 -4.81 10.76
N PRO A 43 -1.97 -5.76 9.78
CA PRO A 43 -1.80 -7.18 10.11
C PRO A 43 -0.49 -7.55 10.81
N ARG A 44 0.54 -6.73 10.72
CA ARG A 44 1.86 -6.95 11.35
C ARG A 44 2.48 -8.31 11.01
N GLY A 45 2.27 -8.77 9.78
CA GLY A 45 2.82 -10.04 9.30
C GLY A 45 2.14 -11.29 9.86
N GLU A 46 1.01 -11.13 10.53
CA GLU A 46 0.31 -12.23 11.19
C GLU A 46 -0.55 -13.04 10.22
N GLY A 47 -0.76 -14.33 10.54
CA GLY A 47 -1.62 -15.23 9.78
C GLY A 47 -1.19 -15.35 8.33
N PRO A 48 -2.15 -15.31 7.40
CA PRO A 48 -1.86 -15.43 5.97
C PRO A 48 -1.32 -14.16 5.34
N MET A 49 -1.09 -13.09 6.12
CA MET A 49 -0.63 -11.79 5.65
C MET A 49 0.84 -11.55 6.02
N GLN A 50 1.70 -12.54 5.81
CA GLN A 50 3.12 -12.46 6.23
C GLN A 50 3.87 -11.31 5.56
N PHE A 51 3.56 -10.99 4.29
CA PHE A 51 4.21 -9.88 3.60
C PHE A 51 3.83 -8.52 4.21
N ALA A 52 2.67 -8.41 4.85
CA ALA A 52 2.18 -7.16 5.46
C ALA A 52 2.80 -6.97 6.85
N ALA A 53 4.12 -6.96 6.91
CA ALA A 53 4.93 -6.84 8.11
C ALA A 53 5.54 -5.44 8.19
N GLN A 54 6.46 -5.24 9.14
CA GLN A 54 7.21 -4.00 9.28
C GLN A 54 8.50 -4.08 8.47
N TYR A 55 8.79 -3.04 7.69
CA TYR A 55 10.00 -2.92 6.90
C TYR A 55 10.66 -1.59 7.23
N ASP A 56 11.94 -1.61 7.61
CA ASP A 56 12.62 -0.45 8.17
C ASP A 56 13.68 0.16 7.25
N ASN A 57 13.79 -0.29 6.01
CA ASN A 57 14.61 0.35 4.99
C ASN A 57 14.11 0.00 3.59
N ARG A 58 14.64 0.75 2.62
CA ARG A 58 14.20 0.65 1.23
C ARG A 58 14.51 -0.70 0.58
N GLU A 59 15.65 -1.31 0.90
CA GLU A 59 16.04 -2.60 0.30
C GLU A 59 15.08 -3.71 0.72
N VAL A 60 14.77 -3.82 2.03
CA VAL A 60 13.89 -4.88 2.53
C VAL A 60 12.43 -4.64 2.15
N LEU A 61 12.07 -3.39 1.84
CA LEU A 61 10.70 -3.05 1.43
C LEU A 61 10.27 -3.79 0.16
N ARG A 62 11.19 -4.18 -0.71
CA ARG A 62 10.83 -4.99 -1.89
C ARG A 62 10.14 -6.29 -1.50
N GLY A 63 10.44 -6.82 -0.32
CA GLY A 63 9.77 -8.02 0.19
C GLY A 63 8.27 -7.84 0.37
N TYR A 64 7.82 -6.65 0.75
CA TYR A 64 6.39 -6.34 0.83
C TYR A 64 5.72 -6.49 -0.53
N PHE A 65 6.25 -5.82 -1.55
CA PHE A 65 5.67 -5.84 -2.90
C PHE A 65 5.77 -7.23 -3.52
N ASN A 66 6.90 -7.90 -3.35
CA ASN A 66 7.08 -9.26 -3.88
C ASN A 66 6.06 -10.23 -3.27
N GLY A 67 5.89 -10.19 -1.96
CA GLY A 67 4.94 -11.06 -1.27
C GLY A 67 3.49 -10.75 -1.66
N LEU A 68 3.15 -9.47 -1.72
CA LEU A 68 1.80 -9.04 -2.12
C LEU A 68 1.47 -9.56 -3.52
N LEU A 69 2.33 -9.30 -4.50
CA LEU A 69 2.04 -9.61 -5.90
C LEU A 69 2.22 -11.08 -6.23
N GLU A 70 2.98 -11.82 -5.44
CA GLU A 70 3.06 -13.29 -5.56
C GLU A 70 1.75 -13.95 -5.14
N GLN A 71 1.07 -13.41 -4.12
CA GLN A 71 -0.11 -14.03 -3.52
C GLN A 71 -1.44 -13.44 -3.99
N TRP A 72 -1.44 -12.21 -4.48
CA TRP A 72 -2.67 -11.49 -4.82
C TRP A 72 -2.61 -10.85 -6.19
N SER A 73 -3.78 -10.78 -6.84
CA SER A 73 -3.98 -10.03 -8.08
C SER A 73 -4.87 -8.85 -7.81
N MET A 74 -4.46 -7.66 -8.26
CA MET A 74 -5.27 -6.45 -8.11
C MET A 74 -6.38 -6.41 -9.16
N ASN A 75 -7.61 -6.25 -8.70
CA ASN A 75 -8.75 -6.03 -9.59
C ASN A 75 -8.91 -4.55 -9.90
N PHE A 76 -8.87 -3.71 -8.86
CA PHE A 76 -8.84 -2.25 -9.02
C PHE A 76 -8.32 -1.60 -7.74
N TYR A 77 -7.93 -0.33 -7.86
CA TYR A 77 -7.47 0.47 -6.73
C TYR A 77 -7.94 1.91 -6.95
N GLU A 78 -8.89 2.37 -6.15
CA GLU A 78 -9.53 3.67 -6.33
C GLU A 78 -9.18 4.59 -5.18
N VAL A 79 -8.57 5.74 -5.50
CA VAL A 79 -8.35 6.81 -4.53
C VAL A 79 -9.56 7.72 -4.54
N LYS A 80 -10.11 7.99 -3.36
CA LYS A 80 -11.24 8.91 -3.22
C LYS A 80 -10.79 10.27 -2.72
N HIS A 81 -9.88 10.31 -1.74
CA HIS A 81 -9.42 11.56 -1.15
C HIS A 81 -7.96 11.50 -0.78
N PHE A 82 -7.27 12.63 -0.91
CA PHE A 82 -5.98 12.90 -0.27
C PHE A 82 -6.21 14.01 0.75
N ILE A 83 -5.77 13.78 1.99
CA ILE A 83 -5.89 14.74 3.08
C ILE A 83 -4.48 15.02 3.56
N ALA A 84 -4.01 16.27 3.40
CA ALA A 84 -2.64 16.65 3.74
C ALA A 84 -2.64 17.67 4.86
N GLN A 85 -1.74 17.48 5.83
CA GLN A 85 -1.48 18.42 6.90
C GLN A 85 0.00 18.36 7.26
N GLY A 86 0.70 19.48 7.07
CA GLY A 86 2.14 19.52 7.31
C GLY A 86 2.88 18.55 6.42
N ASP A 87 3.68 17.68 7.01
CA ASP A 87 4.45 16.66 6.29
C ASP A 87 3.68 15.34 6.09
N MET A 88 2.43 15.26 6.51
CA MET A 88 1.61 14.06 6.42
C MET A 88 0.61 14.14 5.28
N VAL A 89 0.40 13.00 4.61
CA VAL A 89 -0.69 12.83 3.64
C VAL A 89 -1.40 11.53 3.95
N VAL A 90 -2.73 11.59 4.04
CA VAL A 90 -3.58 10.41 4.19
C VAL A 90 -4.29 10.17 2.87
N MET A 91 -4.16 8.96 2.34
CA MET A 91 -4.95 8.50 1.20
C MET A 91 -6.13 7.70 1.72
N GLN A 92 -7.33 8.08 1.31
CA GLN A 92 -8.54 7.33 1.62
C GLN A 92 -9.13 6.84 0.30
N GLY A 93 -9.38 5.53 0.22
CA GLY A 93 -9.86 4.93 -1.00
C GLY A 93 -10.51 3.57 -0.79
N PHE A 94 -10.51 2.78 -1.85
CA PHE A 94 -11.14 1.46 -1.87
C PHE A 94 -10.39 0.60 -2.88
N CYS A 95 -10.19 -0.68 -2.58
CA CYS A 95 -9.49 -1.56 -3.49
C CYS A 95 -10.07 -2.97 -3.48
N SER A 96 -9.74 -3.74 -4.50
CA SER A 96 -10.21 -5.11 -4.66
C SER A 96 -9.05 -5.99 -5.13
N TRP A 97 -8.87 -7.11 -4.44
CA TRP A 97 -7.80 -8.06 -4.72
C TRP A 97 -8.34 -9.48 -4.69
N THR A 98 -7.80 -10.34 -5.55
CA THR A 98 -8.13 -11.77 -5.56
C THR A 98 -6.91 -12.56 -5.12
N ASN A 99 -7.10 -13.43 -4.12
CA ASN A 99 -6.04 -14.32 -3.65
C ASN A 99 -5.80 -15.42 -4.69
N LYS A 100 -4.56 -15.57 -5.14
CA LYS A 100 -4.22 -16.50 -6.23
C LYS A 100 -4.39 -17.96 -5.83
N ALA A 101 -4.15 -18.29 -4.55
CA ALA A 101 -4.25 -19.67 -4.08
C ALA A 101 -5.70 -20.10 -3.87
N THR A 102 -6.57 -19.22 -3.38
CA THR A 102 -7.95 -19.56 -3.03
C THR A 102 -8.96 -19.17 -4.10
N GLY A 103 -8.61 -18.22 -4.98
CA GLY A 103 -9.53 -17.63 -5.94
C GLY A 103 -10.55 -16.69 -5.33
N LYS A 104 -10.48 -16.43 -4.02
CA LYS A 104 -11.43 -15.55 -3.33
C LYS A 104 -11.02 -14.10 -3.45
N THR A 105 -12.02 -13.22 -3.52
CA THR A 105 -11.82 -11.78 -3.68
C THR A 105 -12.13 -11.06 -2.39
N VAL A 106 -11.33 -10.04 -2.07
CA VAL A 106 -11.61 -9.09 -0.99
C VAL A 106 -11.78 -7.71 -1.58
N ASP A 107 -12.89 -7.07 -1.23
CA ASP A 107 -13.16 -5.67 -1.51
C ASP A 107 -13.08 -4.94 -0.18
N THR A 108 -12.27 -3.89 -0.09
CA THR A 108 -12.01 -3.27 1.20
C THR A 108 -11.79 -1.76 1.08
N PRO A 109 -12.30 -0.98 2.06
CA PRO A 109 -11.82 0.38 2.25
C PRO A 109 -10.31 0.33 2.50
N LYS A 110 -9.61 1.36 2.05
CA LYS A 110 -8.15 1.43 2.20
C LYS A 110 -7.76 2.81 2.70
N VAL A 111 -6.95 2.84 3.75
CA VAL A 111 -6.38 4.07 4.27
C VAL A 111 -4.88 3.89 4.38
N ASP A 112 -4.14 4.78 3.72
CA ASP A 112 -2.67 4.81 3.79
C ASP A 112 -2.26 6.13 4.40
N ILE A 113 -1.40 6.07 5.43
CA ILE A 113 -0.90 7.24 6.15
C ILE A 113 0.57 7.38 5.78
N TRP A 114 0.91 8.49 5.14
CA TRP A 114 2.26 8.79 4.66
C TRP A 114 2.84 9.99 5.40
N ARG A 115 4.14 9.95 5.65
CA ARG A 115 4.90 11.12 6.08
C ARG A 115 6.04 11.35 5.11
N PHE A 116 6.29 12.61 4.78
CA PHE A 116 7.34 13.00 3.82
C PHE A 116 8.40 13.86 4.51
N ARG A 117 9.62 13.78 3.98
CA ARG A 117 10.71 14.67 4.34
C ARG A 117 11.53 14.90 3.07
N ASP A 118 11.74 16.19 2.72
CA ASP A 118 12.50 16.59 1.53
C ASP A 118 12.01 15.89 0.26
N GLY A 119 10.70 15.76 0.12
CA GLY A 119 10.07 15.18 -1.07
C GLY A 119 10.07 13.67 -1.15
N LYS A 120 10.58 12.96 -0.12
CA LYS A 120 10.61 11.50 -0.09
C LYS A 120 9.75 10.99 1.08
N ALA A 121 9.10 9.85 0.87
CA ALA A 121 8.31 9.21 1.91
C ALA A 121 9.22 8.56 2.96
N VAL A 122 9.06 8.92 4.23
CA VAL A 122 9.84 8.38 5.34
C VAL A 122 9.03 7.51 6.26
N GLU A 123 7.70 7.59 6.20
CA GLU A 123 6.80 6.70 6.95
C GLU A 123 5.59 6.35 6.10
N PHE A 124 5.15 5.12 6.25
CA PHE A 124 3.91 4.61 5.66
C PHE A 124 3.26 3.65 6.64
N TYR A 125 1.94 3.74 6.78
CA TYR A 125 1.16 2.77 7.53
C TYR A 125 -0.17 2.55 6.82
N GLU A 126 -0.57 1.28 6.62
CA GLU A 126 -1.79 0.96 5.91
C GLU A 126 -2.81 0.27 6.80
N LEU A 127 -4.08 0.62 6.57
CA LEU A 127 -5.22 0.00 7.24
C LEU A 127 -6.23 -0.47 6.19
N PHE A 128 -6.73 -1.67 6.38
CA PHE A 128 -7.76 -2.25 5.53
C PHE A 128 -8.54 -3.27 6.35
N ASP A 129 -9.60 -3.83 5.76
CA ASP A 129 -10.42 -4.86 6.42
C ASP A 129 -9.62 -6.16 6.51
N THR A 130 -8.92 -6.34 7.63
CA THR A 130 -8.05 -7.50 7.83
C THR A 130 -8.85 -8.79 7.98
N ALA A 131 -10.03 -8.74 8.58
CA ALA A 131 -10.88 -9.92 8.71
C ALA A 131 -11.29 -10.44 7.33
N ALA A 132 -11.71 -9.55 6.44
CA ALA A 132 -12.09 -9.92 5.08
C ALA A 132 -10.90 -10.44 4.27
N ALA A 133 -9.72 -9.80 4.43
CA ALA A 133 -8.49 -10.25 3.75
C ALA A 133 -8.05 -11.63 4.24
N PHE A 134 -8.10 -11.86 5.54
CA PHE A 134 -7.77 -13.16 6.11
C PHE A 134 -8.72 -14.25 5.60
N ALA A 135 -10.01 -13.96 5.54
CA ALA A 135 -11.00 -14.90 5.01
C ALA A 135 -10.72 -15.23 3.54
N ALA A 136 -10.40 -14.24 2.72
CA ALA A 136 -10.10 -14.46 1.31
C ALA A 136 -8.80 -15.26 1.10
N ALA A 137 -7.84 -15.14 2.02
CA ALA A 137 -6.58 -15.87 1.94
C ALA A 137 -6.66 -17.28 2.52
N THR A 138 -7.80 -17.67 3.11
CA THR A 138 -7.96 -18.96 3.79
C THR A 138 -8.81 -19.88 2.92
N PRO A 139 -8.30 -21.08 2.55
CA PRO A 139 -9.07 -22.02 1.74
C PRO A 139 -10.30 -22.53 2.50
N ASP A 140 -11.34 -22.90 1.75
CA ASP A 140 -12.48 -23.60 2.31
C ASP A 140 -12.05 -25.00 2.75
N LYS A 141 -12.72 -25.52 3.78
CA LYS A 141 -12.45 -26.87 4.28
C LYS A 141 -13.10 -27.95 3.41
#